data_35720844a97e0b7f5da5c2df5921c9d4
#
_entry.id   35720844a97e0b7f5da5c2df5921c9d4
#
_cell.length_a   1.000
_cell.length_b   1.000
_cell.length_c   1.000
_cell.angle_alpha   90.00
_cell.angle_beta   90.00
_cell.angle_gamma   90.00
#
_symmetry.space_group_name_H-M   'P 1'
#
loop_
_entity.id
_entity.type
_entity.pdbx_description
1 polymer ?
#
loop_
_entity_poly.entity_id
_entity_poly.type
_entity_poly.pdbx_seq_one_letter_code
_entity_poly.pdbx_strand_id
1 'polypeptide(L)'
;MAIASKPGTRKSAHRTTLAASLCGSLALFLVSLCVAKNRPAPINFFPRLQTTQTLTYQLSYHTDKHIKTESSVIVASPADSSKVDVNALLHLDVLGVQAQADRAIIHARTKFEILDSDSRFKAPQFEPPSPPLQPQDPKQKSIDFTILPDGRLDHLTGLDALFPEQQQAWQEWAARFLLAAALPSSGIHISQKWTSTEPENSPSPIAGLRWLRHSTYVRDEPCRPVQLTLQGNVAASDAEPQTCAVILTTANLSQQSAEKNSTPEEFKLHQLRTAGTARGTNRIITYVSLKTGLLVRATEEAVQNMKVTVAKADGSNRVHYDVNAKSRSEVVLLVQTPLDPSNSR
;
A
#
# COMPACT_ATOMS: atom_id res chain seq x y z
N MET A 1 84.62 -25.54 38.46
CA MET A 1 85.45 -25.43 37.25
C MET A 1 84.73 -24.45 36.32
N ALA A 2 85.37 -23.33 36.15
CA ALA A 2 84.86 -22.18 35.39
C ALA A 2 84.88 -22.47 33.88
N ILE A 3 83.94 -21.82 33.13
CA ILE A 3 84.26 -21.10 31.89
C ILE A 3 83.12 -20.10 31.58
N ALA A 4 83.51 -18.85 31.50
CA ALA A 4 82.75 -17.70 31.07
C ALA A 4 82.70 -17.62 29.52
N SER A 5 81.65 -17.08 28.96
CA SER A 5 81.78 -16.40 27.65
C SER A 5 80.72 -15.33 27.44
N LYS A 6 81.18 -14.24 26.92
CA LYS A 6 80.78 -12.85 26.69
C LYS A 6 79.37 -12.60 26.02
N PRO A 7 78.89 -11.39 26.22
CA PRO A 7 77.64 -10.92 25.57
C PRO A 7 77.90 -10.37 24.21
N GLY A 8 77.00 -10.76 23.28
CA GLY A 8 76.91 -10.22 21.92
C GLY A 8 75.85 -9.14 21.79
N THR A 9 76.26 -7.91 21.60
CA THR A 9 75.44 -6.76 21.24
C THR A 9 74.78 -6.96 19.92
N ARG A 10 73.41 -6.97 19.89
CA ARG A 10 72.61 -6.69 18.67
C ARG A 10 71.78 -5.47 18.88
N LYS A 11 72.24 -4.33 18.46
CA LYS A 11 71.51 -3.09 18.29
C LYS A 11 70.83 -3.06 16.91
N SER A 12 69.61 -2.49 16.84
CA SER A 12 69.07 -1.81 15.69
C SER A 12 68.43 -2.66 14.57
N ALA A 13 67.19 -3.09 14.77
CA ALA A 13 66.26 -3.37 13.66
C ALA A 13 64.74 -3.14 13.99
N HIS A 14 64.40 -2.49 15.06
CA HIS A 14 62.99 -2.35 15.46
C HIS A 14 62.33 -0.97 15.22
N ARG A 15 63.02 0.01 14.63
CA ARG A 15 62.49 1.38 14.46
C ARG A 15 61.84 1.68 13.09
N THR A 16 62.06 0.88 12.08
CA THR A 16 61.58 1.15 10.72
C THR A 16 60.25 0.46 10.38
N THR A 17 59.88 -0.61 11.05
CA THR A 17 58.62 -1.35 10.81
C THR A 17 57.39 -0.71 11.45
N LEU A 18 57.53 0.05 12.53
CA LEU A 18 56.39 0.73 13.20
C LEU A 18 55.89 1.95 12.43
N ALA A 19 56.76 2.66 11.70
CA ALA A 19 56.36 3.83 10.92
C ALA A 19 55.55 3.44 9.63
N ALA A 20 55.86 2.32 8.97
CA ALA A 20 55.14 1.84 7.81
C ALA A 20 53.75 1.30 8.14
N SER A 21 53.58 0.66 9.32
CA SER A 21 52.28 0.16 9.80
C SER A 21 51.30 1.27 10.18
N LEU A 22 51.79 2.38 10.75
CA LEU A 22 50.98 3.53 11.12
C LEU A 22 50.44 4.30 9.88
N CYS A 23 51.29 4.44 8.84
CA CYS A 23 50.86 5.10 7.59
C CYS A 23 49.81 4.26 6.81
N GLY A 24 49.95 2.93 6.82
CA GLY A 24 48.96 2.05 6.15
C GLY A 24 47.60 2.07 6.85
N SER A 25 47.57 2.10 8.18
CA SER A 25 46.29 2.20 8.94
C SER A 25 45.64 3.55 8.79
N LEU A 26 46.39 4.65 8.69
CA LEU A 26 45.84 5.99 8.48
C LEU A 26 45.25 6.15 7.08
N ALA A 27 45.91 5.58 6.07
CA ALA A 27 45.39 5.60 4.69
C ALA A 27 44.07 4.80 4.52
N LEU A 28 43.96 3.63 5.16
CA LEU A 28 42.73 2.84 5.21
C LEU A 28 41.60 3.56 5.94
N PHE A 29 41.88 4.30 6.99
CA PHE A 29 40.88 5.10 7.73
C PHE A 29 40.42 6.29 6.90
N LEU A 30 41.30 6.98 6.17
CA LEU A 30 40.94 8.09 5.28
C LEU A 30 40.12 7.63 4.09
N VAL A 31 40.38 6.48 3.49
CA VAL A 31 39.58 5.90 2.40
C VAL A 31 38.20 5.51 2.93
N SER A 32 38.08 4.94 4.12
CA SER A 32 36.79 4.63 4.75
C SER A 32 35.96 5.88 5.05
N LEU A 33 36.58 6.98 5.47
CA LEU A 33 35.91 8.27 5.69
C LEU A 33 35.45 8.92 4.37
N CYS A 34 36.19 8.78 3.27
CA CYS A 34 35.79 9.29 1.96
C CYS A 34 34.62 8.51 1.36
N VAL A 35 34.54 7.20 1.56
CA VAL A 35 33.42 6.37 1.09
C VAL A 35 32.14 6.66 1.89
N ALA A 36 32.25 6.99 3.17
CA ALA A 36 31.09 7.37 3.99
C ALA A 36 30.49 8.73 3.59
N LYS A 37 31.29 9.63 2.98
CA LYS A 37 30.88 11.00 2.65
C LYS A 37 30.01 11.10 1.40
N ASN A 38 29.94 10.05 0.58
CA ASN A 38 29.21 10.04 -0.70
C ASN A 38 27.94 9.18 -0.71
N ARG A 39 27.44 8.76 0.45
CA ARG A 39 26.12 8.10 0.47
C ARG A 39 25.06 9.18 0.23
N PRO A 40 24.22 9.04 -0.79
CA PRO A 40 23.11 9.98 -0.99
C PRO A 40 22.23 9.99 0.27
N ALA A 41 21.70 11.17 0.61
CA ALA A 41 20.83 11.30 1.78
C ALA A 41 19.64 10.34 1.66
N PRO A 42 19.18 9.77 2.79
CA PRO A 42 18.01 8.91 2.78
C PRO A 42 16.78 9.71 2.35
N ILE A 43 15.92 9.09 1.56
CA ILE A 43 14.71 9.71 1.03
C ILE A 43 13.54 9.33 1.92
N ASN A 44 12.73 10.34 2.24
CA ASN A 44 11.48 10.18 2.95
C ASN A 44 10.34 10.66 2.04
N PHE A 45 9.45 9.75 1.63
CA PHE A 45 8.36 10.05 0.69
C PHE A 45 7.14 10.69 1.35
N PHE A 46 7.37 11.65 2.23
CA PHE A 46 6.27 12.43 2.79
C PHE A 46 5.70 13.39 1.74
N PRO A 47 4.37 13.41 1.49
CA PRO A 47 3.77 14.26 0.47
C PRO A 47 3.94 15.75 0.82
N ARG A 48 4.54 16.51 -0.09
CA ARG A 48 4.71 17.96 0.04
C ARG A 48 3.51 18.64 -0.59
N LEU A 49 2.51 18.91 0.20
CA LEU A 49 1.26 19.54 -0.20
C LEU A 49 1.21 20.99 0.23
N GLN A 50 0.40 21.78 -0.48
CA GLN A 50 0.15 23.19 -0.15
C GLN A 50 -1.34 23.37 0.19
N THR A 51 -1.63 24.30 1.09
CA THR A 51 -3.01 24.68 1.40
C THR A 51 -3.74 25.14 0.14
N THR A 52 -5.00 24.73 -0.03
CA THR A 52 -5.83 24.95 -1.21
C THR A 52 -5.41 24.18 -2.48
N GLN A 53 -4.37 23.33 -2.39
CA GLN A 53 -4.01 22.46 -3.50
C GLN A 53 -5.08 21.38 -3.68
N THR A 54 -5.47 21.15 -4.92
CA THR A 54 -6.31 20.02 -5.30
C THR A 54 -5.49 19.06 -6.17
N LEU A 55 -5.59 17.76 -5.92
CA LEU A 55 -5.03 16.70 -6.75
C LEU A 55 -6.17 15.81 -7.23
N THR A 56 -6.05 15.28 -8.44
CA THR A 56 -7.01 14.31 -8.97
C THR A 56 -6.27 13.04 -9.31
N TYR A 57 -6.79 11.91 -8.81
CA TYR A 57 -6.33 10.58 -9.16
C TYR A 57 -7.40 9.84 -9.93
N GLN A 58 -7.01 9.11 -10.94
CA GLN A 58 -7.87 8.08 -11.51
C GLN A 58 -7.58 6.76 -10.81
N LEU A 59 -8.64 6.08 -10.43
CA LEU A 59 -8.63 4.76 -9.81
C LEU A 59 -9.33 3.79 -10.76
N SER A 60 -8.63 2.70 -11.11
CA SER A 60 -9.23 1.56 -11.79
C SER A 60 -9.08 0.35 -10.88
N TYR A 61 -10.18 -0.32 -10.58
CA TYR A 61 -10.21 -1.50 -9.73
C TYR A 61 -11.02 -2.59 -10.40
N HIS A 62 -10.42 -3.76 -10.54
CA HIS A 62 -11.04 -4.95 -11.09
C HIS A 62 -10.89 -6.12 -10.14
N THR A 63 -11.99 -6.80 -9.84
CA THR A 63 -11.98 -8.04 -9.06
C THR A 63 -12.80 -9.12 -9.74
N ASP A 64 -12.23 -10.31 -9.84
CA ASP A 64 -12.89 -11.54 -10.28
C ASP A 64 -12.85 -12.55 -9.13
N LYS A 65 -14.02 -12.89 -8.60
CA LYS A 65 -14.16 -13.78 -7.43
C LYS A 65 -15.01 -14.98 -7.80
N HIS A 66 -14.46 -16.15 -7.61
CA HIS A 66 -15.14 -17.45 -7.78
C HIS A 66 -15.37 -18.07 -6.41
N ILE A 67 -16.61 -18.46 -6.14
CA ILE A 67 -17.02 -19.10 -4.89
C ILE A 67 -17.63 -20.46 -5.22
N LYS A 68 -17.05 -21.52 -4.66
CA LYS A 68 -17.66 -22.83 -4.66
C LYS A 68 -18.25 -23.10 -3.27
N THR A 69 -19.52 -23.45 -3.22
CA THR A 69 -20.22 -23.72 -1.98
C THR A 69 -20.56 -25.21 -1.91
N GLU A 70 -20.18 -25.85 -0.81
CA GLU A 70 -20.55 -27.23 -0.49
C GLU A 70 -21.31 -27.23 0.84
N SER A 71 -22.53 -27.75 0.84
CA SER A 71 -23.38 -27.84 2.02
C SER A 71 -23.94 -29.25 2.15
N SER A 72 -24.02 -29.76 3.36
CA SER A 72 -24.68 -31.02 3.66
C SER A 72 -26.21 -31.00 3.50
N VAL A 73 -26.79 -29.79 3.36
CA VAL A 73 -28.23 -29.56 3.29
C VAL A 73 -28.71 -29.12 1.92
N ILE A 74 -27.82 -28.60 1.09
CA ILE A 74 -28.14 -28.05 -0.24
C ILE A 74 -27.41 -28.87 -1.29
N VAL A 75 -28.14 -29.40 -2.28
CA VAL A 75 -27.54 -29.98 -3.49
C VAL A 75 -26.59 -28.93 -4.08
N ALA A 76 -25.37 -29.33 -4.37
CA ALA A 76 -24.27 -28.47 -4.82
C ALA A 76 -24.74 -27.26 -5.63
N SER A 77 -24.64 -26.09 -5.02
CA SER A 77 -24.92 -24.83 -5.73
C SER A 77 -23.94 -24.68 -6.88
N PRO A 78 -24.38 -24.18 -8.04
CA PRO A 78 -23.45 -23.83 -9.12
C PRO A 78 -22.42 -22.86 -8.57
N ALA A 79 -21.18 -22.96 -9.09
CA ALA A 79 -20.10 -22.04 -8.69
C ALA A 79 -20.55 -20.60 -8.92
N ASP A 80 -20.60 -19.82 -7.85
CA ASP A 80 -20.94 -18.41 -7.94
C ASP A 80 -19.72 -17.62 -8.36
N SER A 81 -19.87 -16.72 -9.30
CA SER A 81 -18.83 -15.78 -9.70
C SER A 81 -19.32 -14.35 -9.54
N SER A 82 -18.51 -13.51 -8.97
CA SER A 82 -18.77 -12.07 -8.96
C SER A 82 -17.61 -11.34 -9.63
N LYS A 83 -17.96 -10.39 -10.48
CA LYS A 83 -17.02 -9.45 -11.09
C LYS A 83 -17.37 -8.06 -10.64
N VAL A 84 -16.39 -7.29 -10.28
CA VAL A 84 -16.53 -5.88 -9.94
C VAL A 84 -15.50 -5.11 -10.72
N ASP A 85 -15.97 -4.16 -11.51
CA ASP A 85 -15.18 -3.19 -12.24
C ASP A 85 -15.55 -1.80 -11.74
N VAL A 86 -14.58 -1.02 -11.27
CA VAL A 86 -14.79 0.36 -10.81
C VAL A 86 -13.76 1.26 -11.48
N ASN A 87 -14.22 2.28 -12.19
CA ASN A 87 -13.41 3.39 -12.65
C ASN A 87 -13.93 4.67 -11.99
N ALA A 88 -13.07 5.38 -11.30
CA ALA A 88 -13.45 6.56 -10.54
C ALA A 88 -12.36 7.63 -10.59
N LEU A 89 -12.78 8.88 -10.40
CA LEU A 89 -11.88 9.97 -10.03
C LEU A 89 -11.94 10.16 -8.51
N LEU A 90 -10.79 10.31 -7.91
CA LEU A 90 -10.63 10.73 -6.53
C LEU A 90 -10.03 12.13 -6.52
N HIS A 91 -10.82 13.09 -6.07
CA HIS A 91 -10.37 14.47 -5.87
C HIS A 91 -9.88 14.62 -4.43
N LEU A 92 -8.63 15.03 -4.25
CA LEU A 92 -8.02 15.34 -2.96
C LEU A 92 -7.89 16.85 -2.82
N ASP A 93 -8.65 17.44 -1.91
CA ASP A 93 -8.58 18.85 -1.55
C ASP A 93 -7.75 19.01 -0.26
N VAL A 94 -6.69 19.79 -0.29
CA VAL A 94 -5.88 20.14 0.88
C VAL A 94 -6.50 21.34 1.60
N LEU A 95 -7.11 21.08 2.75
CA LEU A 95 -7.83 22.08 3.53
C LEU A 95 -6.89 22.96 4.36
N GLY A 96 -5.77 22.40 4.82
CA GLY A 96 -4.79 23.12 5.61
C GLY A 96 -3.49 22.36 5.77
N VAL A 97 -2.39 23.10 5.88
CA VAL A 97 -1.04 22.55 6.12
C VAL A 97 -0.42 23.31 7.29
N GLN A 98 -0.07 22.60 8.35
CA GLN A 98 0.63 23.13 9.52
C GLN A 98 2.05 22.59 9.51
N ALA A 99 3.03 23.48 9.27
CA ALA A 99 4.44 23.10 9.26
C ALA A 99 4.89 22.65 10.66
N GLN A 100 5.60 21.53 10.72
CA GLN A 100 6.18 20.99 11.93
C GLN A 100 7.60 20.49 11.64
N ALA A 101 8.60 21.29 11.97
CA ALA A 101 10.01 21.04 11.64
C ALA A 101 10.21 20.77 10.13
N ASP A 102 10.65 19.58 9.76
CA ASP A 102 10.90 19.13 8.39
C ASP A 102 9.70 18.41 7.73
N ARG A 103 8.56 18.31 8.45
CA ARG A 103 7.32 17.67 8.01
C ARG A 103 6.13 18.56 8.29
N ALA A 104 4.92 18.09 8.01
CA ALA A 104 3.70 18.85 8.23
C ALA A 104 2.57 17.97 8.76
N ILE A 105 1.61 18.58 9.45
CA ILE A 105 0.27 18.05 9.64
C ILE A 105 -0.59 18.57 8.49
N ILE A 106 -1.25 17.66 7.78
CA ILE A 106 -2.03 18.02 6.60
C ILE A 106 -3.48 17.61 6.83
N HIS A 107 -4.40 18.58 6.79
CA HIS A 107 -5.83 18.34 6.80
C HIS A 107 -6.32 18.27 5.36
N ALA A 108 -6.98 17.18 5.01
CA ALA A 108 -7.39 16.93 3.64
C ALA A 108 -8.81 16.33 3.57
N ARG A 109 -9.42 16.49 2.42
CA ARG A 109 -10.73 15.93 2.06
C ARG A 109 -10.62 15.23 0.73
N THR A 110 -11.22 14.04 0.62
CA THR A 110 -11.39 13.37 -0.66
C THR A 110 -12.84 13.25 -1.04
N LYS A 111 -13.11 13.27 -2.36
CA LYS A 111 -14.42 13.04 -2.95
C LYS A 111 -14.27 12.06 -4.10
N PHE A 112 -15.24 11.15 -4.24
CA PHE A 112 -15.32 10.23 -5.35
C PHE A 112 -16.28 10.73 -6.43
N GLU A 113 -15.83 10.62 -7.67
CA GLU A 113 -16.66 10.72 -8.86
C GLU A 113 -16.56 9.40 -9.61
N ILE A 114 -17.63 8.63 -9.66
CA ILE A 114 -17.68 7.36 -10.37
C ILE A 114 -17.86 7.64 -11.85
N LEU A 115 -16.89 7.24 -12.67
CA LEU A 115 -16.94 7.37 -14.12
C LEU A 115 -17.71 6.22 -14.75
N ASP A 116 -17.43 5.00 -14.27
CA ASP A 116 -18.09 3.79 -14.71
C ASP A 116 -17.99 2.71 -13.62
N SER A 117 -19.05 1.95 -13.46
CA SER A 117 -19.05 0.79 -12.56
C SER A 117 -19.91 -0.33 -13.12
N ASP A 118 -19.34 -1.49 -13.34
CA ASP A 118 -20.06 -2.72 -13.67
C ASP A 118 -19.86 -3.73 -12.53
N SER A 119 -20.94 -4.05 -11.85
CA SER A 119 -20.94 -5.11 -10.83
C SER A 119 -21.89 -6.21 -11.27
N ARG A 120 -21.33 -7.37 -11.63
CA ARG A 120 -22.11 -8.54 -12.01
C ARG A 120 -22.06 -9.55 -10.90
N PHE A 121 -23.14 -9.59 -10.11
CA PHE A 121 -23.40 -10.69 -9.18
C PHE A 121 -24.26 -11.74 -9.87
N LYS A 122 -23.76 -12.94 -10.02
CA LYS A 122 -24.61 -14.13 -10.17
C LYS A 122 -24.82 -14.70 -8.78
N ALA A 123 -25.70 -14.06 -7.99
CA ALA A 123 -26.16 -14.64 -6.74
C ALA A 123 -27.15 -15.78 -7.02
N PRO A 124 -27.16 -16.86 -6.23
CA PRO A 124 -28.29 -17.77 -6.21
C PRO A 124 -29.54 -16.99 -5.83
N GLN A 125 -30.68 -17.28 -6.47
CA GLN A 125 -31.96 -16.58 -6.34
C GLN A 125 -32.63 -16.72 -4.97
N PHE A 126 -31.89 -16.64 -3.87
CA PHE A 126 -32.40 -16.77 -2.51
C PHE A 126 -32.30 -15.50 -1.65
N GLU A 127 -31.84 -14.38 -2.19
CA GLU A 127 -32.05 -13.13 -1.48
C GLU A 127 -33.50 -12.65 -1.69
N PRO A 128 -34.22 -12.33 -0.59
CA PRO A 128 -35.47 -11.59 -0.73
C PRO A 128 -35.16 -10.30 -1.52
N PRO A 129 -36.05 -9.86 -2.43
CA PRO A 129 -35.80 -8.70 -3.23
C PRO A 129 -35.42 -7.54 -2.30
N SER A 130 -34.16 -7.13 -2.36
CA SER A 130 -33.71 -5.94 -1.64
C SER A 130 -34.61 -4.80 -2.07
N PRO A 131 -35.18 -4.02 -1.14
CA PRO A 131 -35.97 -2.87 -1.51
C PRO A 131 -35.16 -2.04 -2.51
N PRO A 132 -35.79 -1.53 -3.60
CA PRO A 132 -35.07 -0.77 -4.60
C PRO A 132 -34.27 0.30 -3.88
N LEU A 133 -32.96 0.30 -4.12
CA LEU A 133 -32.06 1.31 -3.56
C LEU A 133 -32.68 2.66 -3.90
N GLN A 134 -33.23 3.33 -2.89
CA GLN A 134 -33.70 4.69 -3.08
C GLN A 134 -32.55 5.49 -3.68
N PRO A 135 -32.77 6.29 -4.73
CA PRO A 135 -31.74 7.17 -5.24
C PRO A 135 -31.30 8.03 -4.07
N GLN A 136 -30.19 7.66 -3.45
CA GLN A 136 -29.62 8.45 -2.37
C GLN A 136 -29.18 9.76 -2.99
N ASP A 137 -29.69 10.85 -2.40
CA ASP A 137 -29.34 12.23 -2.72
C ASP A 137 -27.84 12.33 -3.09
N PRO A 138 -27.48 12.86 -4.28
CA PRO A 138 -26.09 12.91 -4.74
C PRO A 138 -25.24 13.95 -4.01
N LYS A 139 -25.50 14.19 -2.72
CA LYS A 139 -24.57 14.92 -1.89
C LYS A 139 -23.25 14.17 -1.94
N GLN A 140 -22.30 14.72 -2.67
CA GLN A 140 -20.95 14.19 -2.83
C GLN A 140 -20.42 13.75 -1.48
N LYS A 141 -20.42 12.43 -1.25
CA LYS A 141 -19.90 11.85 -0.02
C LYS A 141 -18.41 12.18 0.04
N SER A 142 -18.01 12.90 1.06
CA SER A 142 -16.62 13.27 1.29
C SER A 142 -16.04 12.49 2.45
N ILE A 143 -14.75 12.22 2.37
CA ILE A 143 -13.96 11.61 3.43
C ILE A 143 -12.97 12.66 3.89
N ASP A 144 -13.05 13.04 5.16
CA ASP A 144 -12.13 13.98 5.79
C ASP A 144 -11.11 13.21 6.63
N PHE A 145 -9.84 13.62 6.57
CA PHE A 145 -8.76 13.00 7.31
C PHE A 145 -7.60 13.95 7.55
N THR A 146 -6.75 13.56 8.49
CA THR A 146 -5.50 14.26 8.80
C THR A 146 -4.32 13.33 8.53
N ILE A 147 -3.28 13.83 7.87
CA ILE A 147 -2.00 13.14 7.71
C ILE A 147 -1.06 13.66 8.78
N LEU A 148 -0.59 12.78 9.65
CA LEU A 148 0.37 13.08 10.70
C LEU A 148 1.80 13.17 10.14
N PRO A 149 2.76 13.78 10.87
CA PRO A 149 4.15 13.90 10.42
C PRO A 149 4.87 12.58 10.14
N ASP A 150 4.41 11.47 10.71
CA ASP A 150 4.91 10.13 10.42
C ASP A 150 4.23 9.45 9.24
N GLY A 151 3.31 10.14 8.55
CA GLY A 151 2.57 9.64 7.39
C GLY A 151 1.31 8.85 7.75
N ARG A 152 0.99 8.65 9.03
CA ARG A 152 -0.23 7.95 9.43
C ARG A 152 -1.46 8.83 9.28
N LEU A 153 -2.60 8.17 9.07
CA LEU A 153 -3.91 8.83 9.09
C LEU A 153 -4.42 9.00 10.52
N ASP A 154 -5.09 10.13 10.75
CA ASP A 154 -5.84 10.45 11.96
C ASP A 154 -7.14 11.16 11.59
N HIS A 155 -8.09 11.20 12.52
CA HIS A 155 -9.40 11.88 12.35
C HIS A 155 -10.15 11.52 11.06
N LEU A 156 -10.10 10.22 10.69
CA LEU A 156 -10.79 9.72 9.51
C LEU A 156 -12.31 9.68 9.72
N THR A 157 -13.07 10.39 8.89
CA THR A 157 -14.54 10.43 8.93
C THR A 157 -15.13 10.31 7.53
N GLY A 158 -16.36 9.83 7.43
CA GLY A 158 -17.11 9.74 6.17
C GLY A 158 -16.87 8.45 5.37
N LEU A 159 -15.94 7.60 5.78
CA LEU A 159 -15.66 6.34 5.07
C LEU A 159 -16.88 5.40 5.07
N ASP A 160 -17.60 5.32 6.19
CA ASP A 160 -18.78 4.45 6.35
C ASP A 160 -19.94 4.86 5.44
N ALA A 161 -19.93 6.07 4.90
CA ALA A 161 -20.94 6.54 3.96
C ALA A 161 -20.74 6.02 2.54
N LEU A 162 -19.59 5.43 2.23
CA LEU A 162 -19.28 4.86 0.91
C LEU A 162 -19.80 3.44 0.78
N PHE A 163 -20.00 3.00 -0.48
CA PHE A 163 -20.21 1.57 -0.76
C PHE A 163 -18.93 0.76 -0.46
N PRO A 164 -19.04 -0.54 -0.12
CA PRO A 164 -17.88 -1.37 0.23
C PRO A 164 -16.74 -1.33 -0.79
N GLU A 165 -17.06 -1.35 -2.08
CA GLU A 165 -16.08 -1.30 -3.18
C GLU A 165 -15.37 0.05 -3.23
N GLN A 166 -16.09 1.14 -2.96
CA GLN A 166 -15.52 2.48 -2.87
C GLN A 166 -14.61 2.62 -1.62
N GLN A 167 -15.04 2.05 -0.49
CA GLN A 167 -14.22 2.01 0.73
C GLN A 167 -12.90 1.29 0.46
N GLN A 168 -12.95 0.12 -0.20
CA GLN A 168 -11.76 -0.64 -0.55
C GLN A 168 -10.86 0.14 -1.50
N ALA A 169 -11.41 0.72 -2.57
CA ALA A 169 -10.63 1.51 -3.52
C ALA A 169 -9.97 2.73 -2.85
N TRP A 170 -10.66 3.39 -1.92
CA TRP A 170 -10.10 4.49 -1.14
C TRP A 170 -8.96 4.02 -0.23
N GLN A 171 -9.14 2.91 0.48
CA GLN A 171 -8.14 2.35 1.38
C GLN A 171 -6.88 1.94 0.62
N GLU A 172 -7.04 1.32 -0.55
CA GLU A 172 -5.92 0.98 -1.44
C GLU A 172 -5.17 2.23 -1.93
N TRP A 173 -5.91 3.26 -2.38
CA TRP A 173 -5.30 4.53 -2.73
C TRP A 173 -4.54 5.15 -1.54
N ALA A 174 -5.17 5.23 -0.38
CA ALA A 174 -4.56 5.82 0.82
C ALA A 174 -3.27 5.11 1.23
N ALA A 175 -3.26 3.78 1.19
CA ALA A 175 -2.07 2.97 1.49
C ALA A 175 -0.92 3.22 0.50
N ARG A 176 -1.20 3.58 -0.75
CA ARG A 176 -0.19 3.95 -1.75
C ARG A 176 0.23 5.40 -1.65
N PHE A 177 -0.73 6.30 -1.39
CA PHE A 177 -0.48 7.73 -1.23
C PHE A 177 0.33 8.03 0.03
N LEU A 178 0.08 7.30 1.11
CA LEU A 178 0.73 7.46 2.42
C LEU A 178 1.88 6.46 2.63
N LEU A 179 2.64 6.19 1.58
CA LEU A 179 3.77 5.27 1.64
C LEU A 179 4.75 5.58 2.77
N ALA A 180 4.88 6.87 3.15
CA ALA A 180 5.74 7.32 4.25
C ALA A 180 5.46 6.58 5.57
N ALA A 181 4.21 6.21 5.85
CA ALA A 181 3.84 5.46 7.07
C ALA A 181 4.43 4.05 7.12
N ALA A 182 4.69 3.45 5.96
CA ALA A 182 5.25 2.10 5.84
C ALA A 182 6.79 2.10 5.73
N LEU A 183 7.44 3.27 5.71
CA LEU A 183 8.89 3.40 5.58
C LEU A 183 9.60 3.34 6.93
N PRO A 184 10.88 2.90 6.94
CA PRO A 184 11.75 3.11 8.09
C PRO A 184 11.85 4.61 8.44
N SER A 185 11.84 4.95 9.72
CA SER A 185 11.95 6.34 10.20
C SER A 185 13.23 7.05 9.74
N SER A 186 14.29 6.28 9.48
CA SER A 186 15.57 6.79 8.94
C SER A 186 15.50 7.18 7.45
N GLY A 187 14.36 6.99 6.77
CA GLY A 187 14.27 7.05 5.32
C GLY A 187 14.89 5.84 4.63
N ILE A 188 14.92 5.86 3.31
CA ILE A 188 15.43 4.75 2.49
C ILE A 188 16.39 5.23 1.40
N HIS A 189 17.22 4.30 0.94
CA HIS A 189 18.16 4.47 -0.18
C HIS A 189 17.81 3.52 -1.34
N ILE A 190 18.31 3.82 -2.53
CA ILE A 190 18.22 2.90 -3.68
C ILE A 190 18.78 1.52 -3.26
N SER A 191 18.12 0.47 -3.73
CA SER A 191 18.39 -0.94 -3.43
C SER A 191 18.12 -1.36 -1.96
N GLN A 192 17.69 -0.45 -1.10
CA GLN A 192 17.29 -0.81 0.26
C GLN A 192 16.00 -1.60 0.25
N LYS A 193 15.97 -2.61 1.14
CA LYS A 193 14.79 -3.46 1.38
C LYS A 193 14.26 -3.21 2.79
N TRP A 194 12.94 -3.28 2.92
CA TRP A 194 12.27 -3.23 4.22
C TRP A 194 11.05 -4.12 4.24
N THR A 195 10.54 -4.38 5.42
CA THR A 195 9.33 -5.17 5.64
C THR A 195 8.32 -4.35 6.41
N SER A 196 7.05 -4.53 6.11
CA SER A 196 5.94 -3.99 6.89
C SER A 196 4.84 -5.04 7.00
N THR A 197 3.97 -4.88 8.00
CA THR A 197 2.81 -5.74 8.20
C THR A 197 1.57 -4.88 8.28
N GLU A 198 0.58 -5.16 7.46
CA GLU A 198 -0.69 -4.45 7.42
C GLU A 198 -1.84 -5.42 7.67
N PRO A 199 -2.89 -5.03 8.41
CA PRO A 199 -4.09 -5.84 8.51
C PRO A 199 -4.75 -5.99 7.14
N GLU A 200 -5.44 -7.11 6.91
CA GLU A 200 -6.39 -7.23 5.81
C GLU A 200 -7.64 -6.42 6.16
N ASN A 201 -7.96 -5.43 5.36
CA ASN A 201 -9.06 -4.51 5.63
C ASN A 201 -10.38 -4.96 5.00
N SER A 202 -10.35 -5.91 4.06
CA SER A 202 -11.57 -6.43 3.47
C SER A 202 -12.32 -7.31 4.45
N PRO A 203 -13.66 -7.22 4.51
CA PRO A 203 -14.47 -8.13 5.30
C PRO A 203 -14.14 -9.59 4.99
N SER A 204 -13.72 -10.33 5.98
CA SER A 204 -13.27 -11.72 5.82
C SER A 204 -13.90 -12.61 6.89
N PRO A 205 -14.35 -13.82 6.53
CA PRO A 205 -14.81 -14.79 7.52
C PRO A 205 -13.67 -15.41 8.36
N ILE A 206 -12.42 -14.98 8.11
CA ILE A 206 -11.24 -15.45 8.84
C ILE A 206 -10.59 -14.28 9.56
N ALA A 207 -10.53 -14.37 10.89
CA ALA A 207 -9.92 -13.35 11.73
C ALA A 207 -8.40 -13.34 11.64
N GLY A 208 -7.81 -12.17 11.89
CA GLY A 208 -6.37 -12.02 12.06
C GLY A 208 -5.56 -12.20 10.77
N LEU A 209 -6.15 -11.90 9.62
CA LEU A 209 -5.43 -11.86 8.36
C LEU A 209 -4.55 -10.61 8.28
N ARG A 210 -3.33 -10.78 7.81
CA ARG A 210 -2.36 -9.69 7.62
C ARG A 210 -1.52 -9.92 6.38
N TRP A 211 -1.21 -8.84 5.69
CA TRP A 211 -0.26 -8.83 4.60
C TRP A 211 1.16 -8.59 5.15
N LEU A 212 2.04 -9.57 4.98
CA LEU A 212 3.48 -9.39 5.20
C LEU A 212 4.11 -8.88 3.90
N ARG A 213 4.53 -7.63 3.89
CA ARG A 213 5.06 -6.92 2.73
C ARG A 213 6.58 -6.88 2.75
N HIS A 214 7.18 -7.16 1.60
CA HIS A 214 8.61 -7.01 1.34
C HIS A 214 8.78 -6.00 0.22
N SER A 215 9.28 -4.84 0.56
CA SER A 215 9.44 -3.72 -0.36
C SER A 215 10.90 -3.45 -0.67
N THR A 216 11.17 -3.00 -1.89
CA THR A 216 12.52 -2.64 -2.36
C THR A 216 12.43 -1.35 -3.16
N TYR A 217 13.26 -0.38 -2.82
CA TYR A 217 13.51 0.77 -3.68
C TYR A 217 14.45 0.34 -4.82
N VAL A 218 13.90 0.16 -6.02
CA VAL A 218 14.61 -0.50 -7.12
C VAL A 218 15.56 0.46 -7.84
N ARG A 219 15.04 1.64 -8.25
CA ARG A 219 15.76 2.64 -9.03
C ARG A 219 14.99 3.94 -9.11
N ASP A 220 15.66 4.97 -9.62
CA ASP A 220 15.03 6.19 -10.12
C ASP A 220 14.67 6.03 -11.59
N GLU A 221 13.53 6.62 -11.99
CA GLU A 221 13.04 6.54 -13.36
C GLU A 221 12.25 7.81 -13.70
N PRO A 222 12.34 8.31 -14.94
CA PRO A 222 11.48 9.40 -15.39
C PRO A 222 10.01 8.98 -15.31
N CYS A 223 9.16 9.85 -14.75
CA CYS A 223 7.73 9.64 -14.65
C CYS A 223 6.98 10.91 -14.99
N ARG A 224 5.68 10.78 -15.31
CA ARG A 224 4.79 11.91 -15.59
C ARG A 224 3.40 11.59 -15.04
N PRO A 225 2.69 12.58 -14.53
CA PRO A 225 1.24 12.49 -14.41
C PRO A 225 0.64 12.24 -15.80
N VAL A 226 -0.56 11.73 -15.85
CA VAL A 226 -1.30 11.51 -17.11
C VAL A 226 -2.43 12.52 -17.22
N GLN A 227 -3.08 12.60 -18.38
CA GLN A 227 -4.27 13.42 -18.57
C GLN A 227 -5.44 12.54 -19.02
N LEU A 228 -6.66 12.91 -18.65
CA LEU A 228 -7.86 12.33 -19.21
C LEU A 228 -8.15 12.96 -20.58
N THR A 229 -8.45 12.12 -21.55
CA THR A 229 -9.01 12.58 -22.83
C THR A 229 -10.50 12.92 -22.65
N LEU A 230 -11.06 13.63 -23.62
CA LEU A 230 -12.51 13.91 -23.66
C LEU A 230 -13.39 12.64 -23.64
N GLN A 231 -12.82 11.48 -24.01
CA GLN A 231 -13.48 10.18 -23.97
C GLN A 231 -13.26 9.43 -22.64
N GLY A 232 -12.62 10.06 -21.64
CA GLY A 232 -12.34 9.43 -20.34
C GLY A 232 -11.16 8.46 -20.35
N ASN A 233 -10.43 8.32 -21.45
CA ASN A 233 -9.24 7.47 -21.51
C ASN A 233 -8.00 8.20 -20.99
N VAL A 234 -7.07 7.43 -20.43
CA VAL A 234 -5.77 7.95 -19.99
C VAL A 234 -4.85 8.15 -21.20
N ALA A 235 -4.28 9.32 -21.31
CA ALA A 235 -3.27 9.65 -22.32
C ALA A 235 -2.00 10.20 -21.65
N ALA A 236 -0.87 10.14 -22.39
CA ALA A 236 0.33 10.81 -21.95
C ALA A 236 0.09 12.34 -21.88
N SER A 237 0.53 12.95 -20.78
CA SER A 237 0.45 14.40 -20.65
C SER A 237 1.69 15.09 -21.22
N ASP A 238 1.52 16.35 -21.60
CA ASP A 238 2.64 17.24 -21.98
C ASP A 238 3.37 17.79 -20.75
N ALA A 239 3.00 17.36 -19.53
CA ALA A 239 3.69 17.76 -18.32
C ALA A 239 5.18 17.41 -18.37
N GLU A 240 6.01 18.29 -17.84
CA GLU A 240 7.44 18.08 -17.75
C GLU A 240 7.75 16.79 -16.99
N PRO A 241 8.64 15.91 -17.51
CA PRO A 241 9.00 14.69 -16.80
C PRO A 241 9.70 15.04 -15.48
N GLN A 242 9.32 14.31 -14.46
CA GLN A 242 9.98 14.37 -13.15
C GLN A 242 10.66 13.05 -12.85
N THR A 243 11.55 13.02 -11.87
CA THR A 243 12.17 11.78 -11.40
C THR A 243 11.33 11.14 -10.33
N CYS A 244 10.97 9.87 -10.50
CA CYS A 244 10.28 9.06 -9.52
C CYS A 244 11.18 7.95 -8.96
N ALA A 245 11.02 7.68 -7.67
CA ALA A 245 11.46 6.42 -7.09
C ALA A 245 10.51 5.30 -7.52
N VAL A 246 11.07 4.20 -7.99
CA VAL A 246 10.33 2.98 -8.31
C VAL A 246 10.45 2.02 -7.13
N ILE A 247 9.33 1.68 -6.52
CA ILE A 247 9.25 0.77 -5.40
C ILE A 247 8.50 -0.48 -5.83
N LEU A 248 9.15 -1.63 -5.68
CA LEU A 248 8.53 -2.94 -5.87
C LEU A 248 8.21 -3.52 -4.51
N THR A 249 6.94 -3.86 -4.29
CA THR A 249 6.47 -4.56 -3.10
C THR A 249 5.88 -5.91 -3.51
N THR A 250 6.31 -6.96 -2.83
CA THR A 250 5.65 -8.27 -2.86
C THR A 250 5.08 -8.55 -1.49
N ALA A 251 3.89 -9.13 -1.41
CA ALA A 251 3.28 -9.43 -0.13
C ALA A 251 2.71 -10.87 -0.11
N ASN A 252 2.68 -11.44 1.08
CA ASN A 252 2.04 -12.72 1.35
C ASN A 252 0.99 -12.53 2.43
N LEU A 253 -0.21 -13.07 2.19
CA LEU A 253 -1.27 -13.08 3.18
C LEU A 253 -0.93 -14.10 4.26
N SER A 254 -0.91 -13.68 5.50
CA SER A 254 -0.59 -14.44 6.69
C SER A 254 -1.81 -14.48 7.61
N GLN A 255 -2.12 -15.63 8.17
CA GLN A 255 -3.18 -15.84 9.15
C GLN A 255 -2.56 -15.98 10.54
N GLN A 256 -3.00 -15.16 11.48
CA GLN A 256 -2.53 -15.22 12.88
C GLN A 256 -3.43 -16.12 13.75
N SER A 257 -4.72 -16.22 13.41
CA SER A 257 -5.66 -17.08 14.10
C SER A 257 -5.41 -18.55 13.78
N ALA A 258 -5.65 -19.44 14.75
CA ALA A 258 -5.65 -20.87 14.48
C ALA A 258 -6.81 -21.24 13.54
N GLU A 259 -6.59 -22.20 12.65
CA GLU A 259 -7.60 -22.64 11.67
C GLU A 259 -8.95 -22.99 12.31
N LYS A 260 -8.92 -23.68 13.46
CA LYS A 260 -10.13 -24.10 14.21
C LYS A 260 -10.83 -22.98 14.97
N ASN A 261 -10.18 -21.83 15.14
CA ASN A 261 -10.71 -20.68 15.89
C ASN A 261 -10.39 -19.37 15.14
N SER A 262 -10.91 -19.29 13.94
CA SER A 262 -10.67 -18.14 13.04
C SER A 262 -11.87 -17.19 12.96
N THR A 263 -12.83 -17.29 13.87
CA THR A 263 -14.08 -16.51 13.83
C THR A 263 -13.85 -15.04 14.18
N PRO A 264 -14.12 -14.10 13.27
CA PRO A 264 -14.14 -12.67 13.56
C PRO A 264 -15.26 -12.32 14.54
N GLU A 265 -15.11 -11.22 15.27
CA GLU A 265 -16.12 -10.75 16.24
C GLU A 265 -17.48 -10.48 15.58
N GLU A 266 -17.49 -9.92 14.38
CA GLU A 266 -18.69 -9.67 13.60
C GLU A 266 -19.51 -10.95 13.39
N PHE A 267 -18.87 -12.04 13.01
CA PHE A 267 -19.54 -13.35 12.85
C PHE A 267 -20.08 -13.90 14.19
N LYS A 268 -19.33 -13.68 15.27
CA LYS A 268 -19.79 -14.10 16.62
C LYS A 268 -21.04 -13.36 17.06
N LEU A 269 -21.14 -12.05 16.75
CA LEU A 269 -22.34 -11.26 17.02
C LEU A 269 -23.59 -11.83 16.33
N HIS A 270 -23.42 -12.44 15.16
CA HIS A 270 -24.48 -13.13 14.42
C HIS A 270 -24.64 -14.61 14.80
N GLN A 271 -24.04 -15.04 15.92
CA GLN A 271 -24.07 -16.43 16.39
C GLN A 271 -23.51 -17.43 15.36
N LEU A 272 -22.52 -16.99 14.60
CA LEU A 272 -21.82 -17.82 13.63
C LEU A 272 -20.43 -18.18 14.15
N ARG A 273 -19.94 -19.33 13.71
CA ARG A 273 -18.57 -19.80 13.90
C ARG A 273 -17.92 -20.01 12.54
N THR A 274 -16.67 -19.64 12.43
CA THR A 274 -15.88 -19.87 11.23
C THR A 274 -14.63 -20.65 11.56
N ALA A 275 -14.23 -21.53 10.66
CA ALA A 275 -12.97 -22.25 10.70
C ALA A 275 -12.41 -22.33 9.28
N GLY A 276 -11.13 -22.10 9.10
CA GLY A 276 -10.57 -22.15 7.77
C GLY A 276 -9.19 -21.52 7.64
N THR A 277 -8.72 -21.53 6.40
CA THR A 277 -7.41 -20.99 6.02
C THR A 277 -7.55 -19.99 4.89
N ALA A 278 -6.71 -18.96 4.92
CA ALA A 278 -6.53 -18.01 3.83
C ALA A 278 -5.06 -17.93 3.42
N ARG A 279 -4.83 -17.83 2.12
CA ARG A 279 -3.52 -17.59 1.53
C ARG A 279 -3.66 -16.59 0.40
N GLY A 280 -2.64 -15.79 0.17
CA GLY A 280 -2.65 -14.84 -0.93
C GLY A 280 -1.27 -14.33 -1.23
N THR A 281 -1.12 -13.82 -2.45
CA THR A 281 0.08 -13.11 -2.90
C THR A 281 -0.34 -11.80 -3.52
N ASN A 282 0.49 -10.78 -3.36
CA ASN A 282 0.25 -9.47 -3.90
C ASN A 282 1.57 -8.90 -4.46
N ARG A 283 1.50 -8.22 -5.59
CA ARG A 283 2.61 -7.53 -6.23
C ARG A 283 2.20 -6.11 -6.57
N ILE A 284 2.98 -5.14 -6.09
CA ILE A 284 2.71 -3.73 -6.27
C ILE A 284 3.95 -3.06 -6.86
N ILE A 285 3.75 -2.20 -7.85
CA ILE A 285 4.77 -1.30 -8.37
C ILE A 285 4.27 0.13 -8.12
N THR A 286 5.06 0.92 -7.39
CA THR A 286 4.70 2.28 -7.02
C THR A 286 5.75 3.26 -7.55
N TYR A 287 5.29 4.34 -8.17
CA TYR A 287 6.10 5.46 -8.65
C TYR A 287 5.80 6.67 -7.77
N VAL A 288 6.79 7.13 -7.03
CA VAL A 288 6.67 8.29 -6.13
C VAL A 288 7.64 9.38 -6.57
N SER A 289 7.13 10.57 -6.79
CA SER A 289 7.93 11.74 -7.16
C SER A 289 8.98 12.05 -6.09
N LEU A 290 10.24 12.11 -6.45
CA LEU A 290 11.32 12.55 -5.55
C LEU A 290 11.20 14.02 -5.18
N LYS A 291 10.62 14.83 -6.07
CA LYS A 291 10.45 16.27 -5.85
C LYS A 291 9.33 16.58 -4.89
N THR A 292 8.18 15.90 -5.02
CA THR A 292 6.97 16.24 -4.26
C THR A 292 6.57 15.21 -3.21
N GLY A 293 7.15 14.01 -3.23
CA GLY A 293 6.72 12.89 -2.39
C GLY A 293 5.34 12.33 -2.78
N LEU A 294 4.75 12.80 -3.88
CA LEU A 294 3.42 12.39 -4.31
C LEU A 294 3.47 11.07 -5.08
N LEU A 295 2.47 10.27 -4.85
CA LEU A 295 2.15 9.11 -5.69
C LEU A 295 1.86 9.61 -7.12
N VAL A 296 2.60 9.14 -8.11
CA VAL A 296 2.37 9.43 -9.52
C VAL A 296 1.62 8.28 -10.18
N ARG A 297 2.00 7.05 -9.89
CA ARG A 297 1.33 5.84 -10.38
C ARG A 297 1.55 4.69 -9.41
N ALA A 298 0.55 3.85 -9.26
CA ALA A 298 0.71 2.52 -8.66
C ALA A 298 -0.10 1.49 -9.44
N THR A 299 0.43 0.28 -9.55
CA THR A 299 -0.28 -0.88 -10.07
C THR A 299 -0.18 -2.00 -9.05
N GLU A 300 -1.26 -2.74 -8.89
CA GLU A 300 -1.34 -3.87 -7.97
C GLU A 300 -2.02 -5.06 -8.63
N GLU A 301 -1.49 -6.24 -8.37
CA GLU A 301 -2.08 -7.52 -8.75
C GLU A 301 -2.08 -8.41 -7.51
N ALA A 302 -3.25 -8.90 -7.10
CA ALA A 302 -3.40 -9.79 -5.97
C ALA A 302 -4.18 -11.04 -6.33
N VAL A 303 -3.82 -12.14 -5.67
CA VAL A 303 -4.53 -13.41 -5.73
C VAL A 303 -4.75 -13.87 -4.29
N GLN A 304 -6.00 -14.21 -3.96
CA GLN A 304 -6.36 -14.73 -2.66
C GLN A 304 -7.12 -16.05 -2.83
N ASN A 305 -6.84 -16.99 -1.95
CA ASN A 305 -7.52 -18.28 -1.87
C ASN A 305 -7.93 -18.51 -0.42
N MET A 306 -9.20 -18.77 -0.19
CA MET A 306 -9.73 -19.06 1.13
C MET A 306 -10.53 -20.35 1.09
N LYS A 307 -10.31 -21.19 2.10
CA LYS A 307 -11.15 -22.36 2.38
C LYS A 307 -11.74 -22.18 3.77
N VAL A 308 -13.02 -21.96 3.86
CA VAL A 308 -13.66 -21.62 5.11
C VAL A 308 -14.94 -22.41 5.30
N THR A 309 -15.17 -22.86 6.51
CA THR A 309 -16.43 -23.43 6.98
C THR A 309 -17.11 -22.41 7.85
N VAL A 310 -18.34 -22.07 7.53
CA VAL A 310 -19.23 -21.28 8.35
C VAL A 310 -20.32 -22.20 8.94
N ALA A 311 -20.57 -22.08 10.22
CA ALA A 311 -21.58 -22.87 10.94
C ALA A 311 -22.30 -21.99 11.97
N LYS A 312 -23.46 -22.43 12.46
CA LYS A 312 -24.05 -21.82 13.67
C LYS A 312 -23.14 -22.03 14.89
N ALA A 313 -23.34 -21.26 15.94
CA ALA A 313 -22.56 -21.35 17.18
C ALA A 313 -22.60 -22.75 17.81
N ASP A 314 -23.71 -23.48 17.65
CA ASP A 314 -23.90 -24.87 18.09
C ASP A 314 -23.20 -25.91 17.18
N GLY A 315 -22.60 -25.45 16.07
CA GLY A 315 -21.93 -26.31 15.08
C GLY A 315 -22.85 -26.92 14.03
N SER A 316 -24.15 -26.60 14.06
CA SER A 316 -25.10 -27.00 13.01
C SER A 316 -25.00 -26.14 11.74
N ASN A 317 -25.69 -26.55 10.69
CA ASN A 317 -25.81 -25.82 9.41
C ASN A 317 -24.45 -25.45 8.82
N ARG A 318 -23.56 -26.43 8.68
CA ARG A 318 -22.21 -26.22 8.14
C ARG A 318 -22.25 -26.00 6.63
N VAL A 319 -21.63 -24.90 6.20
CA VAL A 319 -21.41 -24.60 4.78
C VAL A 319 -19.93 -24.40 4.56
N HIS A 320 -19.39 -25.09 3.56
CA HIS A 320 -18.00 -24.95 3.14
C HIS A 320 -17.93 -24.04 1.93
N TYR A 321 -17.02 -23.09 1.97
CA TYR A 321 -16.71 -22.18 0.89
C TYR A 321 -15.26 -22.34 0.45
N ASP A 322 -15.06 -22.52 -0.85
CA ASP A 322 -13.75 -22.41 -1.51
C ASP A 322 -13.79 -21.15 -2.37
N VAL A 323 -13.05 -20.14 -1.96
CA VAL A 323 -13.06 -18.80 -2.57
C VAL A 323 -11.72 -18.57 -3.25
N ASN A 324 -11.75 -18.25 -4.54
CA ASN A 324 -10.61 -17.77 -5.29
C ASN A 324 -10.92 -16.36 -5.79
N ALA A 325 -10.12 -15.38 -5.40
CA ALA A 325 -10.26 -13.99 -5.83
C ALA A 325 -8.98 -13.53 -6.52
N LYS A 326 -9.14 -12.85 -7.64
CA LYS A 326 -8.08 -12.15 -8.35
C LYS A 326 -8.48 -10.70 -8.45
N SER A 327 -7.59 -9.80 -8.02
CA SER A 327 -7.82 -8.37 -8.15
C SER A 327 -6.65 -7.70 -8.85
N ARG A 328 -6.99 -6.63 -9.56
CA ARG A 328 -6.03 -5.72 -10.17
C ARG A 328 -6.49 -4.31 -9.92
N SER A 329 -5.57 -3.45 -9.48
CA SER A 329 -5.86 -2.03 -9.37
C SER A 329 -4.77 -1.18 -10.01
N GLU A 330 -5.16 -0.01 -10.45
CA GLU A 330 -4.26 1.03 -10.95
C GLU A 330 -4.71 2.37 -10.40
N VAL A 331 -3.74 3.13 -9.93
CA VAL A 331 -3.89 4.50 -9.45
C VAL A 331 -2.95 5.38 -10.26
N VAL A 332 -3.44 6.45 -10.86
CA VAL A 332 -2.61 7.41 -11.60
C VAL A 332 -2.96 8.84 -11.22
N LEU A 333 -1.93 9.68 -11.03
CA LEU A 333 -2.08 11.11 -10.83
C LEU A 333 -2.39 11.78 -12.16
N LEU A 334 -3.48 12.57 -12.18
CA LEU A 334 -3.87 13.35 -13.35
C LEU A 334 -3.23 14.74 -13.31
N VAL A 335 -2.86 15.25 -14.48
CA VAL A 335 -2.51 16.66 -14.62
C VAL A 335 -3.81 17.47 -14.48
N GLN A 336 -3.80 18.46 -13.61
CA GLN A 336 -4.84 19.47 -13.62
C GLN A 336 -4.61 20.36 -14.85
N THR A 337 -5.49 20.26 -15.84
CA THR A 337 -5.56 21.30 -16.88
C THR A 337 -6.02 22.56 -16.17
N PRO A 338 -5.28 23.69 -16.24
CA PRO A 338 -5.78 24.96 -15.72
C PRO A 338 -7.13 25.19 -16.40
N LEU A 339 -8.17 25.43 -15.60
CA LEU A 339 -9.47 25.87 -16.15
C LEU A 339 -9.17 27.13 -16.95
N ASP A 340 -9.38 27.06 -18.26
CA ASP A 340 -9.23 28.22 -19.14
C ASP A 340 -10.25 29.27 -18.68
N PRO A 341 -9.83 30.42 -18.11
CA PRO A 341 -10.76 31.42 -17.58
C PRO A 341 -11.67 32.00 -18.68
N SER A 342 -11.44 31.68 -19.93
CA SER A 342 -12.25 32.17 -21.07
C SER A 342 -13.58 31.44 -21.25
N ASN A 343 -13.82 30.28 -20.59
CA ASN A 343 -15.03 29.46 -20.74
C ASN A 343 -16.08 29.66 -19.63
N SER A 344 -15.90 30.63 -18.73
CA SER A 344 -16.89 31.04 -17.73
C SER A 344 -17.71 32.22 -18.23
N ARG A 345 -18.43 32.09 -19.33
CA ARG A 345 -19.47 33.02 -19.75
C ARG A 345 -20.81 32.30 -19.94
#